data_10268dab13b0cbfec661182131e3ad40
#
_entry.id   10268dab13b0cbfec661182131e3ad40
#
_cell.length_a   1.000
_cell.length_b   1.000
_cell.length_c   1.000
_cell.angle_alpha   90.00
_cell.angle_beta   90.00
_cell.angle_gamma   90.00
#
_symmetry.space_group_name_H-M   'P 1'
#
loop_
_entity.id
_entity.type
_entity.pdbx_description
1 polymer ?
#
loop_
_entity_poly.entity_id
_entity_poly.type
_entity_poly.pdbx_seq_one_letter_code
_entity_poly.pdbx_strand_id
1 'polypeptide(L)'
;MPFKINTRLLIIIPLLLFVFLITDSCNKRTHVTAISPSTVEMNNSVAQNDSQIQSILKPYKLGMDSIMNVVIGTSVSAMPKEREKTETLLGNFVADIVLASGDKAYSVQYGGSADVCILNNGGLRSSLPQGNITRGNIFELMPFDNEIVVVTITGAKMWDLLKYVAASGGVPVAGMKMGI
;
A
#
# COMPACT_ATOMS: atom_id res chain seq x y z
N MET A 1 38.65 -22.74 -77.15
CA MET A 1 37.75 -23.67 -76.43
C MET A 1 36.50 -22.87 -75.99
N PRO A 2 35.30 -23.17 -76.50
CA PRO A 2 34.11 -22.46 -76.06
C PRO A 2 33.69 -22.98 -74.68
N PHE A 3 33.54 -22.09 -73.75
CA PHE A 3 33.05 -22.34 -72.37
C PHE A 3 31.55 -22.70 -72.42
N LYS A 4 31.22 -23.98 -72.27
CA LYS A 4 29.79 -24.41 -72.21
C LYS A 4 29.26 -24.05 -70.87
N ILE A 5 28.55 -22.92 -70.78
CA ILE A 5 27.79 -22.54 -69.59
C ILE A 5 26.63 -23.49 -69.48
N ASN A 6 26.51 -24.14 -68.30
CA ASN A 6 25.44 -25.09 -68.04
C ASN A 6 24.11 -24.31 -67.86
N THR A 7 23.16 -24.54 -68.79
CA THR A 7 21.85 -23.82 -68.84
C THR A 7 21.07 -23.88 -67.51
N ARG A 8 21.29 -24.94 -66.74
CA ARG A 8 20.69 -25.07 -65.39
C ARG A 8 21.26 -24.06 -64.39
N LEU A 9 22.55 -23.73 -64.49
CA LEU A 9 23.20 -22.76 -63.61
C LEU A 9 22.71 -21.35 -63.89
N LEU A 10 22.37 -21.04 -65.15
CA LEU A 10 21.84 -19.75 -65.59
C LEU A 10 20.44 -19.44 -65.05
N ILE A 11 19.66 -20.49 -64.67
CA ILE A 11 18.32 -20.35 -64.07
C ILE A 11 18.41 -20.38 -62.55
N ILE A 12 19.29 -21.20 -61.96
CA ILE A 12 19.41 -21.36 -60.53
C ILE A 12 19.99 -20.11 -59.85
N ILE A 13 20.97 -19.45 -60.46
CA ILE A 13 21.61 -18.26 -59.88
C ILE A 13 20.62 -17.09 -59.71
N PRO A 14 19.80 -16.68 -60.70
CA PRO A 14 18.83 -15.61 -60.52
C PRO A 14 17.70 -16.00 -59.59
N LEU A 15 17.31 -17.27 -59.51
CA LEU A 15 16.31 -17.76 -58.58
C LEU A 15 16.80 -17.66 -57.11
N LEU A 16 18.07 -18.04 -56.85
CA LEU A 16 18.70 -17.90 -55.55
C LEU A 16 18.85 -16.42 -55.16
N LEU A 17 19.22 -15.55 -56.10
CA LEU A 17 19.33 -14.12 -55.88
C LEU A 17 17.98 -13.48 -55.55
N PHE A 18 16.90 -13.94 -56.20
CA PHE A 18 15.55 -13.49 -55.94
C PHE A 18 15.03 -13.92 -54.55
N VAL A 19 15.33 -15.13 -54.10
CA VAL A 19 15.03 -15.61 -52.76
C VAL A 19 15.78 -14.79 -51.69
N PHE A 20 17.04 -14.43 -51.97
CA PHE A 20 17.83 -13.62 -51.04
C PHE A 20 17.28 -12.18 -50.87
N LEU A 21 16.69 -11.61 -51.94
CA LEU A 21 16.09 -10.25 -51.88
C LEU A 21 14.75 -10.18 -51.12
N ILE A 22 14.04 -11.31 -50.97
CA ILE A 22 12.79 -11.33 -50.21
C ILE A 22 12.98 -11.60 -48.71
N THR A 23 14.13 -12.05 -48.24
CA THR A 23 14.41 -12.34 -46.83
C THR A 23 14.66 -11.07 -45.98
N ASP A 24 15.02 -9.94 -46.57
CA ASP A 24 15.33 -8.69 -45.84
C ASP A 24 14.09 -7.82 -45.56
N SER A 25 12.87 -8.26 -45.93
CA SER A 25 11.69 -7.39 -45.96
C SER A 25 10.94 -7.24 -44.64
N CYS A 26 11.36 -7.84 -43.51
CA CYS A 26 10.53 -7.90 -42.33
C CYS A 26 11.24 -7.52 -41.02
N ASN A 27 12.08 -6.52 -40.98
CA ASN A 27 12.64 -6.04 -39.70
C ASN A 27 12.39 -4.55 -39.45
N LYS A 28 11.11 -4.12 -39.52
CA LYS A 28 10.75 -2.82 -38.96
C LYS A 28 10.71 -2.92 -37.45
N ARG A 29 11.84 -2.69 -36.79
CA ARG A 29 11.88 -2.44 -35.37
C ARG A 29 11.23 -1.07 -35.11
N THR A 30 10.01 -1.08 -34.62
CA THR A 30 9.38 0.13 -34.06
C THR A 30 10.07 0.46 -32.73
N HIS A 31 10.81 1.53 -32.71
CA HIS A 31 11.36 2.09 -31.48
C HIS A 31 10.40 3.17 -30.98
N VAL A 32 10.05 3.10 -29.70
CA VAL A 32 9.35 4.20 -29.03
C VAL A 32 10.35 5.34 -28.89
N THR A 33 10.17 6.40 -29.69
CA THR A 33 11.08 7.54 -29.73
C THR A 33 10.74 8.64 -28.74
N ALA A 34 9.49 8.70 -28.27
CA ALA A 34 9.05 9.62 -27.22
C ALA A 34 7.86 9.05 -26.47
N ILE A 35 7.83 9.26 -25.16
CA ILE A 35 6.68 9.02 -24.29
C ILE A 35 6.33 10.38 -23.68
N SER A 36 5.16 10.89 -23.99
CA SER A 36 4.63 12.11 -23.35
C SER A 36 3.54 11.70 -22.36
N PRO A 37 3.87 11.55 -21.07
CA PRO A 37 2.85 11.25 -20.08
C PRO A 37 1.94 12.45 -19.91
N SER A 38 0.63 12.21 -19.83
CA SER A 38 -0.36 13.19 -19.41
C SER A 38 -1.15 12.65 -18.23
N THR A 39 -1.40 13.51 -17.26
CA THR A 39 -2.29 13.19 -16.14
C THR A 39 -3.66 13.78 -16.43
N VAL A 40 -4.70 12.98 -16.26
CA VAL A 40 -6.08 13.47 -16.27
C VAL A 40 -6.55 13.49 -14.82
N GLU A 41 -6.92 14.68 -14.36
CA GLU A 41 -7.46 14.85 -13.02
C GLU A 41 -8.87 14.25 -12.97
N MET A 42 -9.06 13.25 -12.10
CA MET A 42 -10.36 12.63 -11.86
C MET A 42 -11.14 13.48 -10.84
N ASN A 43 -11.96 14.38 -11.35
CA ASN A 43 -12.84 15.21 -10.55
C ASN A 43 -14.28 15.12 -11.06
N ASN A 44 -15.23 15.73 -10.33
CA ASN A 44 -16.65 15.65 -10.64
C ASN A 44 -17.03 16.24 -12.01
N SER A 45 -16.16 17.01 -12.65
CA SER A 45 -16.40 17.56 -14.00
C SER A 45 -16.06 16.59 -15.13
N VAL A 46 -15.20 15.60 -14.84
CA VAL A 46 -14.74 14.61 -15.83
C VAL A 46 -15.48 13.27 -15.64
N ALA A 47 -15.86 12.96 -14.41
CA ALA A 47 -16.52 11.69 -14.06
C ALA A 47 -18.01 11.76 -14.40
N GLN A 48 -18.40 11.35 -15.60
CA GLN A 48 -19.78 10.94 -15.84
C GLN A 48 -19.98 9.53 -15.24
N ASN A 49 -20.88 9.44 -14.26
CA ASN A 49 -21.23 8.16 -13.67
C ASN A 49 -22.02 7.33 -14.67
N ASP A 50 -21.48 6.18 -15.05
CA ASP A 50 -22.21 5.20 -15.84
C ASP A 50 -23.39 4.63 -15.01
N SER A 51 -24.61 4.83 -15.50
CA SER A 51 -25.83 4.42 -14.80
C SER A 51 -25.93 2.90 -14.62
N GLN A 52 -25.41 2.12 -15.56
CA GLN A 52 -25.42 0.65 -15.48
C GLN A 52 -24.46 0.19 -14.39
N ILE A 53 -23.24 0.73 -14.37
CA ILE A 53 -22.25 0.44 -13.31
C ILE A 53 -22.80 0.88 -11.95
N GLN A 54 -23.41 2.06 -11.85
CA GLN A 54 -24.01 2.53 -10.60
C GLN A 54 -25.13 1.61 -10.10
N SER A 55 -25.96 1.09 -11.01
CA SER A 55 -27.02 0.16 -10.62
C SER A 55 -26.47 -1.17 -10.07
N ILE A 56 -25.38 -1.67 -10.63
CA ILE A 56 -24.67 -2.89 -10.15
C ILE A 56 -24.03 -2.64 -8.79
N LEU A 57 -23.39 -1.47 -8.59
CA LEU A 57 -22.67 -1.14 -7.35
C LEU A 57 -23.60 -0.80 -6.19
N LYS A 58 -24.79 -0.25 -6.47
CA LYS A 58 -25.73 0.25 -5.46
C LYS A 58 -26.02 -0.74 -4.30
N PRO A 59 -26.38 -2.02 -4.52
CA PRO A 59 -26.67 -2.94 -3.43
C PRO A 59 -25.42 -3.22 -2.56
N TYR A 60 -24.23 -3.31 -3.16
CA TYR A 60 -22.99 -3.50 -2.42
C TYR A 60 -22.65 -2.27 -1.57
N LYS A 61 -22.81 -1.08 -2.16
CA LYS A 61 -22.58 0.19 -1.45
C LYS A 61 -23.53 0.33 -0.25
N LEU A 62 -24.81 0.06 -0.42
CA LEU A 62 -25.78 0.11 0.69
C LEU A 62 -25.41 -0.89 1.79
N GLY A 63 -24.99 -2.10 1.45
CA GLY A 63 -24.50 -3.09 2.41
C GLY A 63 -23.28 -2.61 3.17
N MET A 64 -22.28 -2.10 2.46
CA MET A 64 -21.08 -1.54 3.08
C MET A 64 -21.40 -0.32 3.96
N ASP A 65 -22.17 0.64 3.48
CA ASP A 65 -22.52 1.86 4.21
C ASP A 65 -23.25 1.51 5.52
N SER A 66 -24.12 0.51 5.52
CA SER A 66 -24.82 0.06 6.74
C SER A 66 -23.88 -0.48 7.82
N ILE A 67 -22.76 -1.10 7.42
CA ILE A 67 -21.76 -1.66 8.34
C ILE A 67 -20.76 -0.56 8.77
N MET A 68 -20.28 0.23 7.82
CA MET A 68 -19.22 1.21 8.05
C MET A 68 -19.70 2.45 8.83
N ASN A 69 -20.96 2.83 8.68
CA ASN A 69 -21.53 3.98 9.39
C ASN A 69 -21.98 3.68 10.83
N VAL A 70 -21.80 2.44 11.31
CA VAL A 70 -22.08 2.11 12.70
C VAL A 70 -21.17 2.90 13.63
N VAL A 71 -21.75 3.71 14.50
CA VAL A 71 -21.03 4.44 15.55
C VAL A 71 -20.58 3.45 16.62
N ILE A 72 -19.27 3.40 16.89
CA ILE A 72 -18.64 2.50 17.87
C ILE A 72 -18.09 3.23 19.09
N GLY A 73 -18.04 4.55 19.05
CA GLY A 73 -17.57 5.38 20.15
C GLY A 73 -17.69 6.86 19.83
N THR A 74 -17.21 7.69 20.75
CA THR A 74 -17.16 9.15 20.59
C THR A 74 -15.83 9.69 21.05
N SER A 75 -15.33 10.73 20.40
CA SER A 75 -14.13 11.45 20.80
C SER A 75 -14.46 12.89 21.18
N VAL A 76 -13.90 13.35 22.28
CA VAL A 76 -14.08 14.74 22.76
C VAL A 76 -13.31 15.75 21.92
N SER A 77 -12.29 15.31 21.19
CA SER A 77 -11.46 16.14 20.32
C SER A 77 -11.07 15.39 19.05
N ALA A 78 -10.77 16.12 17.99
CA ALA A 78 -10.15 15.53 16.81
C ALA A 78 -8.74 15.02 17.13
N MET A 79 -8.35 13.88 16.54
CA MET A 79 -7.01 13.32 16.63
C MET A 79 -6.40 13.31 15.23
N PRO A 80 -5.72 14.39 14.82
CA PRO A 80 -5.13 14.49 13.49
C PRO A 80 -3.94 13.54 13.33
N LYS A 81 -3.77 13.04 12.11
CA LYS A 81 -2.53 12.35 11.72
C LYS A 81 -1.45 13.39 11.46
N GLU A 82 -0.53 13.53 12.38
CA GLU A 82 0.63 14.42 12.27
C GLU A 82 1.87 13.60 11.91
N ARG A 83 2.60 14.02 10.87
CA ARG A 83 3.75 13.25 10.35
C ARG A 83 5.09 13.66 10.91
N GLU A 84 5.20 14.91 11.36
CA GLU A 84 6.48 15.52 11.73
C GLU A 84 6.68 15.64 13.24
N LYS A 85 5.73 15.14 14.02
CA LYS A 85 5.81 15.16 15.48
C LYS A 85 6.30 13.82 16.00
N THR A 86 7.18 13.88 16.97
CA THR A 86 7.72 12.72 17.71
C THR A 86 6.64 12.04 18.55
N GLU A 87 5.66 12.82 19.02
CA GLU A 87 4.51 12.36 19.82
C GLU A 87 3.23 12.97 19.27
N THR A 88 2.19 12.16 19.13
CA THR A 88 0.88 12.59 18.64
C THR A 88 -0.23 11.99 19.50
N LEU A 89 -1.33 12.77 19.67
CA LEU A 89 -2.52 12.29 20.40
C LEU A 89 -3.07 11.01 19.78
N LEU A 90 -3.14 10.94 18.45
CA LEU A 90 -3.60 9.76 17.72
C LEU A 90 -2.69 8.55 17.98
N GLY A 91 -1.37 8.75 17.92
CA GLY A 91 -0.38 7.68 18.14
C GLY A 91 -0.49 7.10 19.53
N ASN A 92 -0.54 7.97 20.56
CA ASN A 92 -0.69 7.55 21.96
C ASN A 92 -2.00 6.79 22.15
N PHE A 93 -3.11 7.33 21.66
CA PHE A 93 -4.43 6.70 21.78
C PHE A 93 -4.46 5.29 21.20
N VAL A 94 -3.92 5.12 19.98
CA VAL A 94 -3.91 3.80 19.32
C VAL A 94 -2.95 2.84 20.04
N ALA A 95 -1.78 3.31 20.46
CA ALA A 95 -0.81 2.48 21.18
C ALA A 95 -1.37 1.99 22.53
N ASP A 96 -2.07 2.86 23.26
CA ASP A 96 -2.72 2.50 24.53
C ASP A 96 -3.80 1.42 24.34
N ILE A 97 -4.65 1.55 23.31
CA ILE A 97 -5.68 0.54 23.00
C ILE A 97 -5.03 -0.79 22.60
N VAL A 98 -3.99 -0.75 21.77
CA VAL A 98 -3.30 -1.98 21.34
C VAL A 98 -2.60 -2.66 22.51
N LEU A 99 -1.95 -1.89 23.39
CA LEU A 99 -1.34 -2.43 24.60
C LEU A 99 -2.40 -3.11 25.50
N ALA A 100 -3.48 -2.39 25.82
CA ALA A 100 -4.54 -2.91 26.70
C ALA A 100 -5.21 -4.16 26.10
N SER A 101 -5.43 -4.19 24.79
CA SER A 101 -6.04 -5.35 24.11
C SER A 101 -5.07 -6.54 24.03
N GLY A 102 -3.82 -6.29 23.73
CA GLY A 102 -2.75 -7.29 23.64
C GLY A 102 -2.45 -7.89 25.02
N ASP A 103 -2.30 -7.06 26.04
CA ASP A 103 -2.08 -7.49 27.43
C ASP A 103 -3.23 -8.38 27.94
N LYS A 104 -4.48 -7.95 27.71
CA LYS A 104 -5.67 -8.74 28.08
C LYS A 104 -5.68 -10.12 27.40
N ALA A 105 -5.40 -10.17 26.10
CA ALA A 105 -5.37 -11.43 25.37
C ALA A 105 -4.21 -12.34 25.83
N TYR A 106 -3.03 -11.75 26.04
CA TYR A 106 -1.83 -12.45 26.47
C TYR A 106 -1.99 -13.01 27.90
N SER A 107 -2.52 -12.21 28.81
CA SER A 107 -2.73 -12.63 30.21
C SER A 107 -3.73 -13.78 30.33
N VAL A 108 -4.80 -13.77 29.54
CA VAL A 108 -5.77 -14.88 29.52
C VAL A 108 -5.17 -16.17 28.97
N GLN A 109 -4.34 -16.07 27.93
CA GLN A 109 -3.82 -17.24 27.25
C GLN A 109 -2.54 -17.81 27.89
N TYR A 110 -1.67 -16.95 28.44
CA TYR A 110 -0.33 -17.34 28.90
C TYR A 110 -0.03 -16.98 30.37
N GLY A 111 -0.94 -16.28 31.05
CA GLY A 111 -0.80 -15.89 32.45
C GLY A 111 0.27 -14.82 32.73
N GLY A 112 0.76 -14.14 31.67
CA GLY A 112 1.76 -13.07 31.76
C GLY A 112 1.15 -11.68 31.55
N SER A 113 1.99 -10.66 31.42
CA SER A 113 1.63 -9.29 31.05
C SER A 113 2.46 -8.78 29.88
N ALA A 114 1.91 -7.81 29.15
CA ALA A 114 2.63 -7.04 28.15
C ALA A 114 2.91 -5.65 28.71
N ASP A 115 4.18 -5.30 28.85
CA ASP A 115 4.59 -4.06 29.54
C ASP A 115 4.60 -2.85 28.61
N VAL A 116 4.89 -3.04 27.33
CA VAL A 116 5.16 -1.98 26.35
C VAL A 116 4.53 -2.31 25.01
N CYS A 117 3.98 -1.32 24.37
CA CYS A 117 3.57 -1.38 22.96
C CYS A 117 4.40 -0.41 22.12
N ILE A 118 4.82 -0.84 20.95
CA ILE A 118 5.51 -0.02 19.94
C ILE A 118 4.81 -0.28 18.60
N LEU A 119 4.37 0.79 17.93
CA LEU A 119 3.72 0.74 16.63
C LEU A 119 4.51 1.56 15.61
N ASN A 120 4.34 1.26 14.34
CA ASN A 120 4.92 2.06 13.27
C ASN A 120 3.97 3.21 12.88
N ASN A 121 4.51 4.42 12.67
CA ASN A 121 3.75 5.57 12.19
C ASN A 121 3.05 5.34 10.85
N GLY A 122 3.64 4.51 9.98
CA GLY A 122 3.09 4.18 8.67
C GLY A 122 1.79 3.37 8.72
N GLY A 123 1.51 2.68 9.82
CA GLY A 123 0.28 1.92 10.05
C GLY A 123 -0.95 2.80 10.23
N LEU A 124 -0.77 4.02 10.76
CA LEU A 124 -1.85 4.99 10.94
C LEU A 124 -2.04 5.80 9.65
N ARG A 125 -3.14 5.62 8.94
CA ARG A 125 -3.37 6.18 7.60
C ARG A 125 -4.27 7.41 7.57
N SER A 126 -5.20 7.54 8.51
CA SER A 126 -6.20 8.60 8.59
C SER A 126 -6.23 9.22 9.98
N SER A 127 -6.90 10.37 10.12
CA SER A 127 -7.21 11.03 11.38
C SER A 127 -8.52 10.49 11.95
N LEU A 128 -8.74 10.65 13.26
CA LEU A 128 -10.05 10.45 13.87
C LEU A 128 -10.74 11.80 14.09
N PRO A 129 -12.05 11.92 13.75
CA PRO A 129 -12.79 13.15 13.95
C PRO A 129 -13.14 13.38 15.42
N GLN A 130 -13.50 14.61 15.77
CA GLN A 130 -14.25 14.91 16.99
C GLN A 130 -15.69 14.44 16.82
N GLY A 131 -16.32 13.99 17.90
CA GLY A 131 -17.70 13.49 17.90
C GLY A 131 -17.76 11.99 17.64
N ASN A 132 -18.71 11.55 16.84
CA ASN A 132 -18.94 10.14 16.57
C ASN A 132 -17.79 9.49 15.80
N ILE A 133 -17.30 8.38 16.31
CA ILE A 133 -16.33 7.51 15.65
C ILE A 133 -17.09 6.32 15.09
N THR A 134 -17.01 6.13 13.77
CA THR A 134 -17.66 5.02 13.09
C THR A 134 -16.68 3.88 12.86
N ARG A 135 -17.22 2.72 12.55
CA ARG A 135 -16.39 1.58 12.11
C ARG A 135 -15.57 1.94 10.88
N GLY A 136 -16.14 2.69 9.93
CA GLY A 136 -15.44 3.18 8.74
C GLY A 136 -14.20 4.00 9.08
N ASN A 137 -14.29 4.90 10.10
CA ASN A 137 -13.13 5.67 10.53
C ASN A 137 -11.97 4.79 11.01
N ILE A 138 -12.26 3.65 11.66
CA ILE A 138 -11.21 2.71 12.09
C ILE A 138 -10.62 1.97 10.91
N PHE A 139 -11.44 1.54 9.93
CA PHE A 139 -10.93 0.94 8.69
C PHE A 139 -10.07 1.90 7.88
N GLU A 140 -10.42 3.20 7.85
CA GLU A 140 -9.58 4.22 7.20
C GLU A 140 -8.29 4.51 7.99
N LEU A 141 -8.36 4.45 9.32
CA LEU A 141 -7.21 4.67 10.20
C LEU A 141 -6.18 3.56 10.06
N MET A 142 -6.59 2.30 10.10
CA MET A 142 -5.71 1.13 10.03
C MET A 142 -6.26 0.10 9.01
N PRO A 143 -6.10 0.35 7.70
CA PRO A 143 -6.68 -0.46 6.62
C PRO A 143 -5.92 -1.75 6.32
N PHE A 144 -5.15 -2.27 7.26
CA PHE A 144 -4.32 -3.46 7.08
C PHE A 144 -4.75 -4.56 8.05
N ASP A 145 -4.65 -5.81 7.59
CA ASP A 145 -4.82 -6.99 8.43
C ASP A 145 -3.54 -7.19 9.26
N ASN A 146 -3.47 -6.51 10.40
CA ASN A 146 -2.35 -6.60 11.33
C ASN A 146 -2.62 -7.62 12.43
N GLU A 147 -1.58 -8.31 12.86
CA GLU A 147 -1.61 -9.17 14.05
C GLU A 147 -0.84 -8.51 15.20
N ILE A 148 -1.37 -8.64 16.42
CA ILE A 148 -0.66 -8.24 17.62
C ILE A 148 0.23 -9.43 18.04
N VAL A 149 1.53 -9.18 18.11
CA VAL A 149 2.51 -10.16 18.58
C VAL A 149 3.14 -9.69 19.88
N VAL A 150 3.33 -10.63 20.83
CA VAL A 150 4.06 -10.37 22.08
C VAL A 150 5.45 -11.00 21.97
N VAL A 151 6.46 -10.18 22.23
CA VAL A 151 7.87 -10.58 22.12
C VAL A 151 8.58 -10.29 23.44
N THR A 152 9.28 -11.28 23.99
CA THR A 152 10.14 -11.08 25.15
C THR A 152 11.54 -10.70 24.70
N ILE A 153 12.03 -9.55 25.17
CA ILE A 153 13.38 -9.05 24.86
C ILE A 153 14.16 -8.71 26.13
N THR A 154 15.48 -8.77 26.05
CA THR A 154 16.34 -8.34 27.17
C THR A 154 16.40 -6.80 27.25
N GLY A 155 16.73 -6.26 28.45
CA GLY A 155 16.90 -4.82 28.62
C GLY A 155 17.95 -4.21 27.66
N ALA A 156 19.03 -4.93 27.36
CA ALA A 156 20.02 -4.48 26.37
C ALA A 156 19.41 -4.33 24.97
N LYS A 157 18.59 -5.28 24.54
CA LYS A 157 17.87 -5.20 23.25
C LYS A 157 16.79 -4.12 23.25
N MET A 158 16.14 -3.90 24.40
CA MET A 158 15.22 -2.76 24.54
C MET A 158 15.96 -1.44 24.33
N TRP A 159 17.15 -1.27 24.92
CA TRP A 159 17.97 -0.06 24.69
C TRP A 159 18.34 0.13 23.20
N ASP A 160 18.71 -0.92 22.51
CA ASP A 160 19.01 -0.84 21.07
C ASP A 160 17.76 -0.42 20.27
N LEU A 161 16.59 -0.97 20.62
CA LEU A 161 15.31 -0.61 19.98
C LEU A 161 14.94 0.85 20.25
N LEU A 162 15.09 1.34 21.50
CA LEU A 162 14.79 2.73 21.86
C LEU A 162 15.70 3.72 21.12
N LYS A 163 16.99 3.41 20.97
CA LYS A 163 17.91 4.22 20.15
C LYS A 163 17.48 4.29 18.69
N TYR A 164 17.03 3.16 18.15
CA TYR A 164 16.51 3.12 16.79
C TYR A 164 15.23 3.96 16.64
N VAL A 165 14.30 3.86 17.59
CA VAL A 165 13.06 4.66 17.62
C VAL A 165 13.40 6.16 17.70
N ALA A 166 14.33 6.55 18.57
CA ALA A 166 14.79 7.94 18.69
C ALA A 166 15.41 8.44 17.37
N ALA A 167 16.29 7.65 16.76
CA ALA A 167 16.93 8.01 15.48
C ALA A 167 15.93 8.11 14.31
N SER A 168 14.81 7.40 14.38
CA SER A 168 13.73 7.47 13.36
C SER A 168 12.75 8.65 13.56
N GLY A 169 12.95 9.48 14.58
CA GLY A 169 12.08 10.63 14.88
C GLY A 169 10.86 10.29 15.74
N GLY A 170 10.86 9.12 16.38
CA GLY A 170 9.76 8.65 17.23
C GLY A 170 8.72 7.81 16.51
N VAL A 171 8.02 7.00 17.29
CA VAL A 171 6.89 6.17 16.87
C VAL A 171 5.85 6.13 17.99
N PRO A 172 4.58 5.75 17.73
CA PRO A 172 3.60 5.55 18.78
C PRO A 172 4.05 4.48 19.77
N VAL A 173 4.05 4.82 21.06
CA VAL A 173 4.42 3.91 22.15
C VAL A 173 3.40 3.99 23.27
N ALA A 174 3.24 2.90 24.01
CA ALA A 174 2.47 2.85 25.26
C ALA A 174 3.20 2.03 26.31
N GLY A 175 2.88 2.23 27.58
CA GLY A 175 3.55 1.56 28.71
C GLY A 175 4.91 2.14 29.10
N MET A 176 5.41 3.13 28.35
CA MET A 176 6.66 3.81 28.65
C MET A 176 6.64 5.28 28.23
N LYS A 177 7.64 6.05 28.74
CA LYS A 177 7.91 7.42 28.28
C LYS A 177 9.32 7.47 27.73
N MET A 178 9.48 8.11 26.56
CA MET A 178 10.77 8.38 25.94
C MET A 178 10.99 9.87 25.82
N GLY A 179 12.20 10.35 26.18
CA GLY A 179 12.70 11.65 25.78
C GLY A 179 13.58 11.51 24.54
N ILE A 180 13.29 12.27 23.49
CA ILE A 180 14.03 12.28 22.23
C ILE A 180 14.64 13.67 22.05
#